data_60f2694ac0664883fe43ea1eb2fe3b71
#
_entry.id   60f2694ac0664883fe43ea1eb2fe3b71
#
_cell.length_a   1.000
_cell.length_b   1.000
_cell.length_c   1.000
_cell.angle_alpha   90.00
_cell.angle_beta   90.00
_cell.angle_gamma   90.00
#
_symmetry.space_group_name_H-M   'P 1'
#
loop_
_entity.id
_entity.type
_entity.pdbx_description
1 polymer ?
#
loop_
_entity_poly.entity_id
_entity_poly.type
_entity_poly.pdbx_seq_one_letter_code
_entity_poly.pdbx_strand_id
1 'polypeptide(L)'
;MTFASWKKINHPIMQASRSVRFCSFFVFSLMLLLASCAANPLGQKVKEPFSGSKYESTNRYYRATGRGTSKMDAVATSQAEMRARQNLAQQVQTYFEVVSDDYQKSTTGQVLDEAMTRFETLAREITSTKLADMRQIGNEKYQGEDGSYTVYVAIEIKKASMYRQLKKQARLDSKIKASELDEINALLDQLIEQAENEE
;
A
#
# COMPACT_ATOMS: atom_id res chain seq x y z
N MET A 1 69.26 -77.84 -24.29
CA MET A 1 69.02 -77.12 -25.57
C MET A 1 67.54 -77.07 -25.83
N THR A 2 66.94 -75.98 -25.60
CA THR A 2 65.66 -75.64 -26.24
C THR A 2 65.37 -74.16 -25.95
N PHE A 3 65.27 -73.37 -27.01
CA PHE A 3 64.96 -71.94 -26.99
C PHE A 3 63.47 -71.73 -26.71
N ALA A 4 63.18 -70.93 -25.73
CA ALA A 4 61.82 -70.45 -25.49
C ALA A 4 61.59 -69.13 -26.21
N SER A 5 60.63 -69.13 -27.14
CA SER A 5 60.15 -67.97 -27.91
C SER A 5 59.38 -67.02 -27.08
N TRP A 6 59.83 -65.78 -27.04
CA TRP A 6 59.09 -64.67 -26.42
C TRP A 6 58.09 -64.08 -27.43
N LYS A 7 56.84 -64.28 -27.14
CA LYS A 7 55.70 -63.69 -27.90
C LYS A 7 55.46 -62.25 -27.42
N LYS A 8 55.72 -61.25 -28.30
CA LYS A 8 55.39 -59.84 -28.05
C LYS A 8 53.89 -59.69 -28.02
N ILE A 9 53.40 -59.24 -26.88
CA ILE A 9 52.00 -58.81 -26.72
C ILE A 9 51.95 -57.33 -27.12
N ASN A 10 51.37 -57.01 -28.26
CA ASN A 10 51.04 -55.64 -28.66
C ASN A 10 49.77 -55.22 -27.95
N HIS A 11 49.91 -54.29 -27.01
CA HIS A 11 48.74 -53.55 -26.46
C HIS A 11 48.37 -52.43 -27.42
N PRO A 12 47.11 -52.36 -27.87
CA PRO A 12 46.62 -51.17 -28.56
C PRO A 12 46.46 -50.04 -27.54
N ILE A 13 47.28 -49.01 -27.65
CA ILE A 13 47.16 -47.77 -26.88
C ILE A 13 45.89 -47.07 -27.32
N MET A 14 44.96 -46.99 -26.43
CA MET A 14 43.66 -46.43 -26.56
C MET A 14 43.76 -44.93 -26.92
N GLN A 15 43.50 -44.60 -28.20
CA GLN A 15 43.29 -43.24 -28.68
C GLN A 15 41.87 -42.74 -28.35
N ALA A 16 41.47 -42.82 -27.12
CA ALA A 16 40.13 -42.42 -26.69
C ALA A 16 40.15 -41.30 -25.63
N SER A 17 40.85 -40.20 -25.89
CA SER A 17 40.86 -39.13 -24.89
C SER A 17 40.63 -37.70 -25.41
N ARG A 18 40.61 -37.46 -26.71
CA ARG A 18 40.41 -36.11 -27.23
C ARG A 18 38.92 -35.74 -27.40
N SER A 19 38.10 -36.65 -27.89
CA SER A 19 36.66 -36.39 -28.09
C SER A 19 35.86 -36.24 -26.78
N VAL A 20 36.20 -37.02 -25.75
CA VAL A 20 35.53 -36.95 -24.44
C VAL A 20 35.84 -35.62 -23.70
N ARG A 21 37.05 -35.10 -23.83
CA ARG A 21 37.41 -33.81 -23.24
C ARG A 21 36.72 -32.64 -23.92
N PHE A 22 36.54 -32.66 -25.23
CA PHE A 22 35.78 -31.64 -25.97
C PHE A 22 34.30 -31.67 -25.62
N CYS A 23 33.69 -32.83 -25.48
CA CYS A 23 32.30 -33.01 -25.12
C CYS A 23 32.04 -32.50 -23.68
N SER A 24 32.94 -32.75 -22.73
CA SER A 24 32.86 -32.30 -21.34
C SER A 24 32.99 -30.78 -21.24
N PHE A 25 33.85 -30.14 -22.01
CA PHE A 25 33.95 -28.68 -22.07
C PHE A 25 32.71 -28.02 -22.66
N PHE A 26 32.09 -28.63 -23.66
CA PHE A 26 30.88 -28.12 -24.29
C PHE A 26 29.67 -28.25 -23.37
N VAL A 27 29.53 -29.32 -22.63
CA VAL A 27 28.46 -29.53 -21.63
C VAL A 27 28.62 -28.54 -20.44
N PHE A 28 29.87 -28.32 -19.99
CA PHE A 28 30.14 -27.35 -18.91
C PHE A 28 29.90 -25.91 -19.34
N SER A 29 30.22 -25.56 -20.59
CA SER A 29 29.94 -24.24 -21.18
C SER A 29 28.42 -24.00 -21.35
N LEU A 30 27.69 -25.05 -21.75
CA LEU A 30 26.22 -24.97 -21.90
C LEU A 30 25.49 -24.84 -20.54
N MET A 31 26.04 -25.48 -19.47
CA MET A 31 25.52 -25.33 -18.12
C MET A 31 25.75 -23.92 -17.56
N LEU A 32 26.86 -23.26 -17.91
CA LEU A 32 27.13 -21.87 -17.51
C LEU A 32 26.20 -20.86 -18.19
N LEU A 33 25.72 -21.16 -19.40
CA LEU A 33 24.76 -20.31 -20.10
C LEU A 33 23.34 -20.41 -19.51
N LEU A 34 23.01 -21.53 -18.86
CA LEU A 34 21.70 -21.68 -18.17
C LEU A 34 21.66 -21.03 -16.79
N ALA A 35 22.81 -20.71 -16.19
CA ALA A 35 22.87 -19.99 -14.91
C ALA A 35 22.71 -18.46 -15.07
N SER A 36 22.63 -17.93 -16.31
CA SER A 36 22.34 -16.52 -16.60
C SER A 36 20.85 -16.27 -16.51
N CYS A 37 20.28 -16.45 -15.33
CA CYS A 37 18.85 -16.35 -15.23
C CYS A 37 18.32 -15.50 -14.14
N ALA A 38 17.37 -14.74 -14.56
CA ALA A 38 16.28 -14.16 -13.79
C ALA A 38 16.71 -13.14 -12.73
N ALA A 39 17.49 -12.17 -13.12
CA ALA A 39 17.35 -10.87 -12.48
C ALA A 39 15.94 -10.41 -12.80
N ASN A 40 15.05 -10.36 -11.78
CA ASN A 40 13.72 -9.81 -11.96
C ASN A 40 13.88 -8.36 -12.49
N PRO A 41 13.39 -8.03 -13.69
CA PRO A 41 13.56 -6.69 -14.26
C PRO A 41 12.93 -5.59 -13.40
N LEU A 42 12.05 -5.95 -12.48
CA LEU A 42 11.42 -5.05 -11.50
C LEU A 42 12.23 -4.90 -10.20
N GLY A 43 13.39 -5.57 -10.06
CA GLY A 43 14.18 -5.58 -8.83
C GLY A 43 13.61 -6.52 -7.76
N GLN A 44 14.13 -6.40 -6.54
CA GLN A 44 13.64 -7.18 -5.39
C GLN A 44 12.37 -6.55 -4.82
N LYS A 45 11.33 -7.37 -4.58
CA LYS A 45 10.13 -6.94 -3.88
C LYS A 45 10.47 -6.60 -2.43
N VAL A 46 10.35 -5.33 -2.06
CA VAL A 46 10.53 -4.87 -0.69
C VAL A 46 9.19 -4.92 0.03
N LYS A 47 9.15 -5.58 1.18
CA LYS A 47 7.98 -5.55 2.06
C LYS A 47 8.15 -4.37 3.03
N GLU A 48 7.35 -3.33 2.82
CA GLU A 48 7.32 -2.20 3.75
C GLU A 48 6.50 -2.56 5.01
N PRO A 49 6.85 -1.97 6.18
CA PRO A 49 6.03 -2.03 7.38
C PRO A 49 4.59 -1.56 7.09
N PHE A 50 3.63 -2.21 7.73
CA PHE A 50 2.20 -1.89 7.59
C PHE A 50 1.66 -2.03 6.15
N SER A 51 2.31 -2.86 5.32
CA SER A 51 1.78 -3.29 4.04
C SER A 51 0.95 -4.56 4.23
N GLY A 52 -0.30 -4.56 3.76
CA GLY A 52 -1.20 -5.71 3.81
C GLY A 52 -2.58 -5.37 4.32
N SER A 53 -3.54 -6.29 4.16
CA SER A 53 -4.97 -6.09 4.38
C SER A 53 -5.36 -5.56 5.76
N LYS A 54 -4.57 -5.88 6.80
CA LYS A 54 -4.78 -5.34 8.15
C LYS A 54 -4.69 -3.81 8.21
N TYR A 55 -3.91 -3.19 7.30
CA TYR A 55 -3.65 -1.75 7.28
C TYR A 55 -4.32 -1.04 6.11
N GLU A 56 -5.09 -1.77 5.31
CA GLU A 56 -5.93 -1.22 4.25
C GLU A 56 -7.26 -0.72 4.83
N SER A 57 -7.85 0.28 4.17
CA SER A 57 -9.17 0.77 4.50
C SER A 57 -10.22 -0.31 4.27
N THR A 58 -11.19 -0.39 5.15
CA THR A 58 -12.31 -1.33 5.10
C THR A 58 -13.62 -0.56 5.06
N ASN A 59 -14.75 -1.26 5.00
CA ASN A 59 -16.06 -0.61 5.06
C ASN A 59 -16.27 0.14 6.39
N ARG A 60 -15.64 -0.30 7.48
CA ARG A 60 -15.77 0.29 8.83
C ARG A 60 -14.72 1.34 9.18
N TYR A 61 -13.54 1.27 8.57
CA TYR A 61 -12.40 2.11 8.93
C TYR A 61 -11.72 2.69 7.70
N TYR A 62 -11.35 3.96 7.76
CA TYR A 62 -10.29 4.49 6.93
C TYR A 62 -8.95 4.24 7.61
N ARG A 63 -7.97 3.78 6.85
CA ARG A 63 -6.61 3.52 7.32
C ARG A 63 -5.60 4.14 6.38
N ALA A 64 -4.53 4.68 6.94
CA ALA A 64 -3.42 5.20 6.17
C ALA A 64 -2.10 4.98 6.89
N THR A 65 -1.04 4.90 6.09
CA THR A 65 0.33 4.79 6.58
C THR A 65 1.13 6.01 6.18
N GLY A 66 2.16 6.32 6.96
CA GLY A 66 3.11 7.37 6.66
C GLY A 66 4.52 6.95 7.02
N ARG A 67 5.50 7.47 6.27
CA ARG A 67 6.92 7.26 6.50
C ARG A 67 7.62 8.59 6.68
N GLY A 68 8.49 8.69 7.67
CA GLY A 68 9.39 9.83 7.89
C GLY A 68 10.83 9.36 8.01
N THR A 69 11.77 10.16 7.52
CA THR A 69 13.22 9.87 7.62
C THR A 69 13.96 11.14 8.00
N SER A 70 14.80 11.06 9.06
CA SER A 70 15.60 12.19 9.54
C SER A 70 16.78 11.69 10.38
N LYS A 71 17.81 12.51 10.52
CA LYS A 71 18.88 12.32 11.52
C LYS A 71 18.37 12.48 12.97
N MET A 72 17.24 13.16 13.15
CA MET A 72 16.61 13.37 14.45
C MET A 72 15.35 12.51 14.55
N ASP A 73 15.30 11.63 15.55
CA ASP A 73 14.18 10.72 15.81
C ASP A 73 12.83 11.45 15.89
N ALA A 74 12.74 12.49 16.68
CA ALA A 74 11.50 13.27 16.84
C ALA A 74 11.01 13.87 15.51
N VAL A 75 11.92 14.30 14.64
CA VAL A 75 11.58 14.84 13.32
C VAL A 75 11.09 13.73 12.40
N ALA A 76 11.75 12.57 12.37
CA ALA A 76 11.31 11.42 11.58
C ALA A 76 9.91 10.95 12.01
N THR A 77 9.66 10.89 13.32
CA THR A 77 8.34 10.54 13.89
C THR A 77 7.27 11.53 13.47
N SER A 78 7.51 12.82 13.66
CA SER A 78 6.56 13.88 13.28
C SER A 78 6.25 13.89 11.77
N GLN A 79 7.26 13.64 10.92
CA GLN A 79 7.06 13.50 9.48
C GLN A 79 6.20 12.29 9.11
N ALA A 80 6.43 11.14 9.77
CA ALA A 80 5.64 9.94 9.54
C ALA A 80 4.17 10.15 9.91
N GLU A 81 3.91 10.72 11.09
CA GLU A 81 2.55 11.05 11.53
C GLU A 81 1.85 12.04 10.60
N MET A 82 2.54 13.12 10.21
CA MET A 82 1.98 14.12 9.31
C MET A 82 1.62 13.49 7.96
N ARG A 83 2.48 12.65 7.38
CA ARG A 83 2.20 11.96 6.11
C ARG A 83 1.04 10.98 6.24
N ALA A 84 0.98 10.21 7.34
CA ALA A 84 -0.15 9.31 7.58
C ALA A 84 -1.48 10.09 7.62
N ARG A 85 -1.52 11.24 8.31
CA ARG A 85 -2.71 12.12 8.37
C ARG A 85 -3.07 12.69 7.01
N GLN A 86 -2.09 13.15 6.23
CA GLN A 86 -2.31 13.67 4.88
C GLN A 86 -2.89 12.59 3.95
N ASN A 87 -2.34 11.38 4.00
CA ASN A 87 -2.83 10.26 3.20
C ASN A 87 -4.25 9.87 3.59
N LEU A 88 -4.57 9.86 4.89
CA LEU A 88 -5.92 9.60 5.39
C LEU A 88 -6.90 10.69 4.92
N ALA A 89 -6.52 11.95 5.05
CA ALA A 89 -7.33 13.08 4.63
C ALA A 89 -7.65 13.04 3.13
N GLN A 90 -6.66 12.72 2.32
CA GLN A 90 -6.83 12.57 0.87
C GLN A 90 -7.78 11.44 0.50
N GLN A 91 -7.65 10.25 1.14
CA GLN A 91 -8.58 9.14 0.92
C GLN A 91 -10.02 9.51 1.27
N VAL A 92 -10.23 10.17 2.40
CA VAL A 92 -11.55 10.60 2.86
C VAL A 92 -12.15 11.62 1.89
N GLN A 93 -11.35 12.59 1.45
CA GLN A 93 -11.80 13.61 0.50
C GLN A 93 -12.21 12.98 -0.83
N THR A 94 -11.36 12.13 -1.43
CA THR A 94 -11.68 11.43 -2.68
C THR A 94 -12.94 10.58 -2.55
N TYR A 95 -13.13 9.91 -1.42
CA TYR A 95 -14.34 9.12 -1.19
C TYR A 95 -15.60 9.99 -1.17
N PHE A 96 -15.56 11.15 -0.51
CA PHE A 96 -16.71 12.05 -0.47
C PHE A 96 -17.04 12.67 -1.82
N GLU A 97 -16.04 13.00 -2.63
CA GLU A 97 -16.24 13.47 -4.01
C GLU A 97 -16.98 12.40 -4.83
N VAL A 98 -16.57 11.12 -4.76
CA VAL A 98 -17.25 10.01 -5.44
C VAL A 98 -18.67 9.81 -4.95
N VAL A 99 -18.88 9.82 -3.63
CA VAL A 99 -20.21 9.63 -3.03
C VAL A 99 -21.16 10.78 -3.39
N SER A 100 -20.67 12.01 -3.40
CA SER A 100 -21.42 13.20 -3.81
C SER A 100 -21.86 13.08 -5.27
N ASP A 101 -20.95 12.73 -6.16
CA ASP A 101 -21.22 12.52 -7.57
C ASP A 101 -22.25 11.40 -7.82
N ASP A 102 -22.15 10.29 -7.09
CA ASP A 102 -23.07 9.15 -7.25
C ASP A 102 -24.46 9.47 -6.68
N TYR A 103 -24.52 10.21 -5.60
CA TYR A 103 -25.80 10.67 -5.04
C TYR A 103 -26.49 11.65 -5.99
N GLN A 104 -25.78 12.59 -6.60
CA GLN A 104 -26.29 13.50 -7.62
C GLN A 104 -26.81 12.78 -8.88
N LYS A 105 -26.17 11.68 -9.30
CA LYS A 105 -26.64 10.88 -10.44
C LYS A 105 -27.94 10.11 -10.14
N SER A 106 -28.14 9.72 -8.89
CA SER A 106 -29.30 8.93 -8.45
C SER A 106 -30.53 9.80 -8.11
N THR A 107 -30.32 11.08 -7.86
CA THR A 107 -31.36 12.01 -7.41
C THR A 107 -31.21 13.33 -8.19
N THR A 108 -32.31 13.92 -8.64
CA THR A 108 -32.27 15.16 -9.44
C THR A 108 -32.96 16.32 -8.71
N GLY A 109 -32.33 17.49 -8.70
CA GLY A 109 -32.94 18.72 -8.16
C GLY A 109 -31.92 19.81 -7.92
N GLN A 110 -32.28 21.07 -8.15
CA GLN A 110 -31.39 22.20 -7.94
C GLN A 110 -30.91 22.33 -6.47
N VAL A 111 -31.77 21.98 -5.51
CA VAL A 111 -31.41 21.98 -4.07
C VAL A 111 -30.33 20.94 -3.79
N LEU A 112 -30.37 19.83 -4.51
CA LEU A 112 -29.40 18.74 -4.36
C LEU A 112 -27.97 19.17 -4.76
N ASP A 113 -27.81 19.86 -5.88
CA ASP A 113 -26.50 20.33 -6.35
C ASP A 113 -25.88 21.32 -5.35
N GLU A 114 -26.69 22.22 -4.79
CA GLU A 114 -26.25 23.15 -3.74
C GLU A 114 -25.87 22.39 -2.46
N ALA A 115 -26.67 21.39 -2.05
CA ALA A 115 -26.43 20.58 -0.87
C ALA A 115 -25.13 19.78 -0.99
N MET A 116 -24.87 19.15 -2.14
CA MET A 116 -23.65 18.36 -2.37
C MET A 116 -22.41 19.24 -2.41
N THR A 117 -22.47 20.42 -3.03
CA THR A 117 -21.38 21.40 -2.98
C THR A 117 -21.06 21.83 -1.55
N ARG A 118 -22.10 22.01 -0.70
CA ARG A 118 -21.91 22.34 0.74
C ARG A 118 -21.33 21.15 1.50
N PHE A 119 -21.82 19.96 1.24
CA PHE A 119 -21.30 18.73 1.84
C PHE A 119 -19.81 18.53 1.56
N GLU A 120 -19.37 18.66 0.32
CA GLU A 120 -17.95 18.54 -0.05
C GLU A 120 -17.08 19.60 0.64
N THR A 121 -17.57 20.84 0.70
CA THR A 121 -16.87 21.94 1.40
C THR A 121 -16.71 21.63 2.87
N LEU A 122 -17.77 21.17 3.53
CA LEU A 122 -17.76 20.77 4.94
C LEU A 122 -16.85 19.56 5.19
N ALA A 123 -16.91 18.57 4.32
CA ALA A 123 -16.06 17.39 4.38
C ALA A 123 -14.58 17.76 4.28
N ARG A 124 -14.22 18.64 3.34
CA ARG A 124 -12.85 19.15 3.17
C ARG A 124 -12.38 19.93 4.42
N GLU A 125 -13.21 20.78 4.98
CA GLU A 125 -12.88 21.55 6.19
C GLU A 125 -12.59 20.62 7.38
N ILE A 126 -13.46 19.65 7.63
CA ILE A 126 -13.30 18.70 8.74
C ILE A 126 -12.08 17.82 8.55
N THR A 127 -11.84 17.35 7.34
CA THR A 127 -10.69 16.49 7.03
C THR A 127 -9.37 17.23 7.20
N SER A 128 -9.33 18.50 6.89
CA SER A 128 -8.11 19.32 7.02
C SER A 128 -7.81 19.77 8.45
N THR A 129 -8.85 19.96 9.29
CA THR A 129 -8.69 20.63 10.60
C THR A 129 -9.01 19.76 11.81
N LYS A 130 -9.92 18.80 11.69
CA LYS A 130 -10.54 18.14 12.84
C LYS A 130 -10.77 16.64 12.66
N LEU A 131 -9.82 15.89 12.11
CA LEU A 131 -9.90 14.43 12.21
C LEU A 131 -9.75 14.03 13.69
N ALA A 132 -10.78 14.30 14.51
CA ALA A 132 -10.89 13.78 15.86
C ALA A 132 -11.09 12.27 15.81
N ASP A 133 -10.70 11.57 16.85
CA ASP A 133 -10.81 10.11 16.99
C ASP A 133 -9.89 9.27 16.08
N MET A 134 -8.85 9.88 15.49
CA MET A 134 -7.79 9.10 14.87
C MET A 134 -7.03 8.28 15.90
N ARG A 135 -6.83 7.01 15.61
CA ARG A 135 -6.07 6.08 16.45
C ARG A 135 -4.83 5.60 15.72
N GLN A 136 -3.69 5.62 16.39
CA GLN A 136 -2.49 4.96 15.90
C GLN A 136 -2.62 3.46 16.13
N ILE A 137 -2.46 2.66 15.07
CA ILE A 137 -2.58 1.19 15.07
C ILE A 137 -1.25 0.50 14.79
N GLY A 138 -0.21 1.26 14.48
CA GLY A 138 1.14 0.75 14.30
C GLY A 138 2.18 1.87 14.33
N ASN A 139 3.36 1.52 14.86
CA ASN A 139 4.56 2.37 14.84
C ASN A 139 5.78 1.45 14.82
N GLU A 140 6.61 1.61 13.80
CA GLU A 140 7.90 0.91 13.70
C GLU A 140 9.00 1.92 13.37
N LYS A 141 10.14 1.73 14.01
CA LYS A 141 11.28 2.63 13.89
C LYS A 141 12.54 1.83 13.57
N TYR A 142 13.29 2.33 12.61
CA TYR A 142 14.56 1.76 12.17
C TYR A 142 15.64 2.81 12.24
N GLN A 143 16.86 2.40 12.59
CA GLN A 143 18.06 3.25 12.54
C GLN A 143 18.99 2.69 11.47
N GLY A 144 19.33 3.53 10.50
CA GLY A 144 20.30 3.21 9.46
C GLY A 144 21.75 3.27 9.96
N GLU A 145 22.65 2.65 9.23
CA GLU A 145 24.10 2.68 9.52
C GLU A 145 24.67 4.10 9.49
N ASP A 146 24.06 4.99 8.71
CA ASP A 146 24.39 6.41 8.62
C ASP A 146 23.87 7.24 9.82
N GLY A 147 23.24 6.59 10.81
CA GLY A 147 22.62 7.19 11.99
C GLY A 147 21.28 7.89 11.71
N SER A 148 20.69 7.75 10.53
CA SER A 148 19.35 8.25 10.25
C SER A 148 18.26 7.34 10.84
N TYR A 149 17.15 7.94 11.25
CA TYR A 149 15.95 7.22 11.70
C TYR A 149 14.93 7.20 10.57
N THR A 150 14.38 6.03 10.30
CA THR A 150 13.21 5.84 9.45
C THR A 150 12.07 5.34 10.31
N VAL A 151 10.98 6.08 10.37
CA VAL A 151 9.79 5.77 11.17
C VAL A 151 8.62 5.52 10.24
N TYR A 152 7.87 4.47 10.53
CA TYR A 152 6.60 4.14 9.87
C TYR A 152 5.48 4.25 10.90
N VAL A 153 4.39 4.89 10.52
CA VAL A 153 3.19 5.05 11.35
C VAL A 153 1.98 4.57 10.57
N ALA A 154 1.11 3.80 11.20
CA ALA A 154 -0.21 3.45 10.68
C ALA A 154 -1.28 4.01 11.59
N ILE A 155 -2.29 4.64 11.00
CA ILE A 155 -3.42 5.26 11.70
C ILE A 155 -4.74 4.77 11.13
N GLU A 156 -5.79 4.83 11.94
CA GLU A 156 -7.16 4.57 11.49
C GLU A 156 -8.16 5.54 12.10
N ILE A 157 -9.30 5.71 11.44
CA ILE A 157 -10.49 6.37 11.95
C ILE A 157 -11.73 5.54 11.64
N LYS A 158 -12.66 5.46 12.59
CA LYS A 158 -13.95 4.79 12.39
C LYS A 158 -14.86 5.64 11.51
N LYS A 159 -15.28 5.11 10.35
CA LYS A 159 -16.12 5.81 9.37
C LYS A 159 -17.40 6.36 9.98
N ALA A 160 -18.16 5.52 10.68
CA ALA A 160 -19.41 5.93 11.31
C ALA A 160 -19.24 7.09 12.32
N SER A 161 -18.14 7.11 13.10
CA SER A 161 -17.85 8.20 14.01
C SER A 161 -17.58 9.51 13.27
N MET A 162 -16.81 9.42 12.18
CA MET A 162 -16.50 10.57 11.33
C MET A 162 -17.78 11.12 10.65
N TYR A 163 -18.64 10.27 10.12
CA TYR A 163 -19.91 10.68 9.48
C TYR A 163 -20.86 11.35 10.48
N ARG A 164 -20.95 10.82 11.72
CA ARG A 164 -21.72 11.49 12.78
C ARG A 164 -21.16 12.86 13.15
N GLN A 165 -19.84 13.01 13.13
CA GLN A 165 -19.21 14.31 13.38
C GLN A 165 -19.52 15.27 12.24
N LEU A 166 -19.48 14.86 10.98
CA LEU A 166 -19.90 15.65 9.82
C LEU A 166 -21.35 16.12 9.98
N LYS A 167 -22.26 15.18 10.31
CA LYS A 167 -23.67 15.49 10.55
C LYS A 167 -23.87 16.52 11.66
N LYS A 168 -23.10 16.43 12.74
CA LYS A 168 -23.12 17.42 13.82
C LYS A 168 -22.64 18.80 13.34
N GLN A 169 -21.57 18.85 12.55
CA GLN A 169 -21.04 20.11 12.03
C GLN A 169 -21.98 20.75 11.01
N ALA A 170 -22.59 19.94 10.11
CA ALA A 170 -23.59 20.43 9.16
C ALA A 170 -24.74 21.17 9.84
N ARG A 171 -25.22 20.65 10.98
CA ARG A 171 -26.29 21.28 11.78
C ARG A 171 -25.86 22.58 12.45
N LEU A 172 -24.57 22.78 12.68
CA LEU A 172 -24.03 24.00 13.34
C LEU A 172 -23.59 25.04 12.32
N ASP A 173 -23.50 24.72 11.05
CA ASP A 173 -23.09 25.64 10.00
C ASP A 173 -24.29 26.48 9.56
N SER A 174 -24.29 27.75 9.97
CA SER A 174 -25.34 28.72 9.62
C SER A 174 -25.43 29.06 8.12
N LYS A 175 -24.46 28.62 7.31
CA LYS A 175 -24.46 28.83 5.86
C LYS A 175 -25.26 27.75 5.12
N ILE A 176 -25.61 26.66 5.77
CA ILE A 176 -26.38 25.54 5.21
C ILE A 176 -27.89 25.86 5.43
N LYS A 177 -28.63 25.92 4.34
CA LYS A 177 -30.10 26.09 4.41
C LYS A 177 -30.77 24.82 4.91
N ALA A 178 -31.97 24.92 5.46
CA ALA A 178 -32.72 23.78 5.98
C ALA A 178 -32.94 22.67 4.93
N SER A 179 -33.28 23.06 3.70
CA SER A 179 -33.47 22.09 2.59
C SER A 179 -32.18 21.39 2.18
N GLU A 180 -31.04 22.07 2.20
CA GLU A 180 -29.70 21.47 1.94
C GLU A 180 -29.31 20.54 3.08
N LEU A 181 -29.64 20.92 4.33
CA LEU A 181 -29.33 20.12 5.51
C LEU A 181 -30.06 18.79 5.53
N ASP A 182 -31.31 18.74 5.03
CA ASP A 182 -32.09 17.52 4.94
C ASP A 182 -31.45 16.53 3.96
N GLU A 183 -30.98 16.99 2.79
CA GLU A 183 -30.28 16.15 1.82
C GLU A 183 -28.92 15.66 2.38
N ILE A 184 -28.14 16.53 2.99
CA ILE A 184 -26.86 16.16 3.63
C ILE A 184 -27.09 15.14 4.74
N ASN A 185 -28.13 15.30 5.55
CA ASN A 185 -28.44 14.35 6.61
C ASN A 185 -28.86 12.98 6.05
N ALA A 186 -29.66 12.95 4.97
CA ALA A 186 -30.10 11.72 4.32
C ALA A 186 -28.90 10.92 3.78
N LEU A 187 -27.98 11.59 3.08
CA LEU A 187 -26.74 10.98 2.61
C LEU A 187 -25.89 10.45 3.76
N LEU A 188 -25.67 11.24 4.80
CA LEU A 188 -24.85 10.82 5.95
C LEU A 188 -25.48 9.67 6.74
N ASP A 189 -26.80 9.60 6.82
CA ASP A 189 -27.50 8.46 7.46
C ASP A 189 -27.29 7.17 6.70
N GLN A 190 -27.35 7.21 5.36
CA GLN A 190 -27.03 6.04 4.52
C GLN A 190 -25.56 5.59 4.72
N LEU A 191 -24.61 6.53 4.74
CA LEU A 191 -23.21 6.21 4.95
C LEU A 191 -22.91 5.65 6.35
N ILE A 192 -23.62 6.14 7.37
CA ILE A 192 -23.53 5.61 8.74
C ILE A 192 -24.04 4.16 8.78
N GLU A 193 -25.21 3.91 8.20
CA GLU A 193 -25.82 2.61 8.16
C GLU A 193 -24.93 1.59 7.41
N GLN A 194 -24.39 1.97 6.25
CA GLN A 194 -23.43 1.13 5.51
C GLN A 194 -22.19 0.80 6.34
N ALA A 195 -21.62 1.80 7.05
CA ALA A 195 -20.42 1.61 7.86
C ALA A 195 -20.67 0.79 9.14
N GLU A 196 -21.93 0.59 9.57
CA GLU A 196 -22.30 -0.16 10.77
C GLU A 196 -22.79 -1.57 10.48
N ASN A 197 -23.52 -1.77 9.36
CA ASN A 197 -24.19 -3.03 9.05
C ASN A 197 -23.30 -4.07 8.32
N GLU A 198 -22.12 -3.68 7.83
CA GLU A 198 -21.21 -4.64 7.20
C GLU A 198 -20.28 -5.27 8.26
N GLU A 199 -20.62 -6.50 8.67
CA GLU A 199 -19.76 -7.42 9.45
C GLU A 199 -18.71 -8.14 8.58
#